data_dc032fca5e86783dbbb1c426e2ca7a8c
#
_entry.id   dc032fca5e86783dbbb1c426e2ca7a8c
#
_cell.length_a   1.000
_cell.length_b   1.000
_cell.length_c   1.000
_cell.angle_alpha   90.00
_cell.angle_beta   90.00
_cell.angle_gamma   90.00
#
_symmetry.space_group_name_H-M   'P 1'
#
loop_
_entity.id
_entity.type
_entity.pdbx_description
1 polymer ?
#
loop_
_entity_poly.entity_id
_entity_poly.type
_entity_poly.pdbx_seq_one_letter_code
_entity_poly.pdbx_strand_id
1 'polypeptide(L)'
;MTKIAVLGNGRVGGTLSAALTGAGHDVTVADSSPGAAAEAALGAQIVVNATPGASSLERLLALREELDGKILVDVSNATVDGPDGLPAGLLYPGSSLGRHLQDALPGTHVVKTLNTMLFTVMTAPTALAQSPTVFLSGEDAGAKQVVRGLLEDLGWHQDWITDLGGIETAQATEAAVLFVPHVIRSSGFAPFALSISR
;
A
#
# COMPACT_ATOMS: atom_id res chain seq x y z
N MET A 1 5.26 19.84 -2.86
CA MET A 1 6.29 18.90 -3.37
C MET A 1 6.86 18.14 -2.19
N THR A 2 6.66 16.83 -2.12
CA THR A 2 7.11 15.95 -1.04
C THR A 2 8.14 14.98 -1.59
N LYS A 3 9.16 14.64 -0.80
CA LYS A 3 10.14 13.61 -1.16
C LYS A 3 9.61 12.24 -0.78
N ILE A 4 9.44 11.37 -1.76
CA ILE A 4 8.82 10.05 -1.61
C ILE A 4 9.78 8.98 -2.13
N ALA A 5 10.05 7.97 -1.33
CA ALA A 5 10.72 6.75 -1.79
C ALA A 5 9.66 5.67 -2.08
N VAL A 6 9.75 5.03 -3.24
CA VAL A 6 8.93 3.85 -3.58
C VAL A 6 9.83 2.62 -3.57
N LEU A 7 9.62 1.73 -2.61
CA LEU A 7 10.37 0.47 -2.49
C LEU A 7 9.68 -0.61 -3.32
N GLY A 8 10.35 -1.06 -4.36
CA GLY A 8 9.86 -2.01 -5.34
C GLY A 8 9.51 -1.35 -6.68
N ASN A 9 10.08 -1.91 -7.76
CA ASN A 9 9.92 -1.43 -9.14
C ASN A 9 9.06 -2.40 -9.98
N GLY A 10 8.11 -3.08 -9.35
CA GLY A 10 7.13 -3.93 -10.04
C GLY A 10 5.94 -3.11 -10.59
N ARG A 11 4.87 -3.83 -11.00
CA ARG A 11 3.65 -3.18 -11.53
C ARG A 11 3.07 -2.14 -10.59
N VAL A 12 2.97 -2.44 -9.29
CA VAL A 12 2.44 -1.52 -8.28
C VAL A 12 3.36 -0.31 -8.11
N GLY A 13 4.63 -0.54 -7.80
CA GLY A 13 5.59 0.54 -7.54
C GLY A 13 5.81 1.42 -8.76
N GLY A 14 5.95 0.84 -9.96
CA GLY A 14 6.09 1.60 -11.20
C GLY A 14 4.87 2.48 -11.51
N THR A 15 3.65 1.97 -11.29
CA THR A 15 2.42 2.75 -11.52
C THR A 15 2.30 3.89 -10.50
N LEU A 16 2.55 3.62 -9.21
CA LEU A 16 2.49 4.65 -8.16
C LEU A 16 3.56 5.72 -8.35
N SER A 17 4.80 5.33 -8.66
CA SER A 17 5.90 6.29 -8.85
C SER A 17 5.63 7.23 -10.03
N ALA A 18 5.13 6.70 -11.15
CA ALA A 18 4.78 7.51 -12.31
C ALA A 18 3.68 8.53 -11.99
N ALA A 19 2.62 8.09 -11.29
CA ALA A 19 1.51 8.95 -10.92
C ALA A 19 1.92 10.03 -9.90
N LEU A 20 2.67 9.67 -8.86
CA LEU A 20 3.16 10.62 -7.85
C LEU A 20 4.13 11.65 -8.46
N THR A 21 4.99 11.23 -9.39
CA THR A 21 5.84 12.16 -10.15
C THR A 21 4.99 13.11 -11.00
N GLY A 22 3.96 12.58 -11.68
CA GLY A 22 3.00 13.37 -12.45
C GLY A 22 2.22 14.39 -11.61
N ALA A 23 1.97 14.07 -10.35
CA ALA A 23 1.36 14.96 -9.36
C ALA A 23 2.33 16.01 -8.77
N GLY A 24 3.60 16.00 -9.18
CA GLY A 24 4.60 17.01 -8.79
C GLY A 24 5.40 16.68 -7.53
N HIS A 25 5.42 15.44 -7.10
CA HIS A 25 6.30 14.98 -6.02
C HIS A 25 7.71 14.64 -6.53
N ASP A 26 8.70 14.69 -5.63
CA ASP A 26 10.08 14.22 -5.88
C ASP A 26 10.16 12.74 -5.50
N VAL A 27 10.14 11.87 -6.52
CA VAL A 27 10.00 10.42 -6.31
C VAL A 27 11.28 9.68 -6.67
N THR A 28 11.83 8.95 -5.70
CA THR A 28 12.94 8.01 -5.90
C THR A 28 12.41 6.58 -5.84
N VAL A 29 12.68 5.78 -6.85
CA VAL A 29 12.30 4.37 -6.91
C VAL A 29 13.51 3.51 -6.55
N ALA A 30 13.38 2.67 -5.53
CA ALA A 30 14.38 1.68 -5.19
C ALA A 30 14.06 0.33 -5.83
N ASP A 31 15.01 -0.22 -6.54
CA ASP A 31 14.97 -1.58 -7.08
C ASP A 31 15.56 -2.60 -6.09
N SER A 32 15.93 -3.78 -6.58
CA SER A 32 16.52 -4.85 -5.76
C SER A 32 18.05 -4.72 -5.57
N SER A 33 18.66 -3.63 -6.03
CA SER A 33 20.10 -3.41 -5.89
C SER A 33 20.49 -3.26 -4.41
N PRO A 34 21.63 -3.79 -3.98
CA PRO A 34 22.10 -3.66 -2.62
C PRO A 34 22.22 -2.18 -2.21
N GLY A 35 21.60 -1.82 -1.09
CA GLY A 35 21.63 -0.46 -0.54
C GLY A 35 20.64 0.55 -1.17
N ALA A 36 20.08 0.29 -2.35
CA ALA A 36 19.18 1.22 -3.02
C ALA A 36 17.97 1.60 -2.17
N ALA A 37 17.39 0.63 -1.45
CA ALA A 37 16.26 0.87 -0.57
C ALA A 37 16.62 1.79 0.63
N ALA A 38 17.79 1.60 1.22
CA ALA A 38 18.28 2.42 2.34
C ALA A 38 18.56 3.85 1.87
N GLU A 39 19.25 4.02 0.74
CA GLU A 39 19.56 5.34 0.18
C GLU A 39 18.28 6.11 -0.17
N ALA A 40 17.32 5.46 -0.83
CA ALA A 40 16.03 6.07 -1.16
C ALA A 40 15.25 6.45 0.10
N ALA A 41 15.18 5.55 1.10
CA ALA A 41 14.49 5.81 2.35
C ALA A 41 15.09 6.97 3.14
N LEU A 42 16.43 7.07 3.22
CA LEU A 42 17.12 8.16 3.91
C LEU A 42 16.73 9.54 3.35
N GLY A 43 16.66 9.67 2.02
CA GLY A 43 16.32 10.92 1.33
C GLY A 43 14.86 11.33 1.41
N ALA A 44 13.96 10.42 1.79
CA ALA A 44 12.52 10.60 1.71
C ALA A 44 11.87 11.06 3.03
N GLN A 45 10.73 11.70 2.92
CA GLN A 45 9.81 12.01 4.02
C GLN A 45 8.75 10.90 4.18
N ILE A 46 8.37 10.31 3.06
CA ILE A 46 7.37 9.25 2.98
C ILE A 46 7.99 8.08 2.22
N VAL A 47 7.80 6.88 2.73
CA VAL A 47 8.25 5.64 2.09
C VAL A 47 7.03 4.80 1.72
N VAL A 48 6.90 4.43 0.46
CA VAL A 48 5.83 3.55 -0.05
C VAL A 48 6.38 2.14 -0.18
N ASN A 49 5.81 1.20 0.55
CA ASN A 49 6.13 -0.22 0.43
C ASN A 49 5.29 -0.86 -0.68
N ALA A 50 5.89 -1.07 -1.85
CA ALA A 50 5.35 -1.81 -2.98
C ALA A 50 6.15 -3.10 -3.25
N THR A 51 6.82 -3.63 -2.23
CA THR A 51 7.54 -4.92 -2.29
C THR A 51 6.57 -6.09 -2.12
N PRO A 52 6.94 -7.32 -2.50
CA PRO A 52 6.11 -8.51 -2.25
C PRO A 52 5.79 -8.67 -0.76
N GLY A 53 4.51 -8.73 -0.41
CA GLY A 53 4.04 -8.71 0.98
C GLY A 53 4.65 -9.81 1.86
N ALA A 54 4.89 -10.99 1.29
CA ALA A 54 5.49 -12.12 2.03
C ALA A 54 6.92 -11.85 2.54
N SER A 55 7.66 -10.96 1.89
CA SER A 55 9.03 -10.58 2.29
C SER A 55 9.12 -9.16 2.85
N SER A 56 8.02 -8.42 2.90
CA SER A 56 8.02 -7.00 3.29
C SER A 56 8.48 -6.79 4.73
N LEU A 57 8.05 -7.63 5.68
CA LEU A 57 8.42 -7.47 7.08
C LEU A 57 9.95 -7.54 7.27
N GLU A 58 10.59 -8.57 6.73
CA GLU A 58 12.04 -8.74 6.83
C GLU A 58 12.80 -7.59 6.17
N ARG A 59 12.38 -7.21 4.95
CA ARG A 59 13.02 -6.12 4.18
C ARG A 59 12.93 -4.77 4.89
N LEU A 60 11.76 -4.44 5.45
CA LEU A 60 11.55 -3.17 6.13
C LEU A 60 12.19 -3.13 7.52
N LEU A 61 12.31 -4.28 8.20
CA LEU A 61 13.08 -4.37 9.43
C LEU A 61 14.57 -4.08 9.22
N ALA A 62 15.11 -4.47 8.07
CA ALA A 62 16.49 -4.15 7.70
C ALA A 62 16.72 -2.63 7.45
N LEU A 63 15.64 -1.86 7.29
CA LEU A 63 15.63 -0.40 7.10
C LEU A 63 15.13 0.35 8.34
N ARG A 64 15.16 -0.26 9.50
CA ARG A 64 14.58 0.32 10.73
C ARG A 64 15.10 1.72 11.03
N GLU A 65 16.40 1.94 10.87
CA GLU A 65 17.04 3.24 11.17
C GLU A 65 16.61 4.30 10.15
N GLU A 66 16.55 3.92 8.87
CA GLU A 66 16.15 4.81 7.78
C GLU A 66 14.67 5.16 7.80
N LEU A 67 13.83 4.32 8.43
CA LEU A 67 12.39 4.49 8.54
C LEU A 67 11.96 5.24 9.81
N ASP A 68 12.85 5.40 10.77
CA ASP A 68 12.53 6.06 12.04
C ASP A 68 12.02 7.49 11.83
N GLY A 69 10.91 7.84 12.47
CA GLY A 69 10.24 9.14 12.34
C GLY A 69 9.54 9.39 11.01
N LYS A 70 9.48 8.41 10.10
CA LYS A 70 8.86 8.55 8.76
C LYS A 70 7.48 7.96 8.68
N ILE A 71 6.75 8.35 7.63
CA ILE A 71 5.49 7.72 7.25
C ILE A 71 5.80 6.56 6.29
N LEU A 72 5.37 5.35 6.65
CA LEU A 72 5.42 4.16 5.82
C LEU A 72 4.03 3.85 5.28
N VAL A 73 3.83 4.10 3.99
CA VAL A 73 2.59 3.76 3.27
C VAL A 73 2.71 2.33 2.77
N ASP A 74 2.00 1.40 3.39
CA ASP A 74 2.02 0.00 2.99
C ASP A 74 0.84 -0.33 2.08
N VAL A 75 1.12 -0.64 0.81
CA VAL A 75 0.12 -1.01 -0.20
C VAL A 75 0.13 -2.51 -0.54
N SER A 76 0.94 -3.29 0.16
CA SER A 76 1.13 -4.71 -0.12
C SER A 76 0.10 -5.60 0.58
N ASN A 77 0.00 -6.85 0.15
CA ASN A 77 -0.74 -7.91 0.84
C ASN A 77 0.20 -9.08 1.09
N ALA A 78 0.27 -9.54 2.33
CA ALA A 78 1.09 -10.70 2.70
C ALA A 78 0.28 -11.99 2.51
N THR A 79 0.51 -12.66 1.40
CA THR A 79 -0.23 -13.86 0.99
C THR A 79 0.66 -15.10 0.88
N VAL A 80 0.02 -16.24 1.01
CA VAL A 80 0.54 -17.52 0.54
C VAL A 80 -0.11 -17.79 -0.81
N ASP A 81 0.70 -17.92 -1.86
CA ASP A 81 0.19 -18.09 -3.20
C ASP A 81 -0.12 -19.56 -3.50
N GLY A 82 -1.16 -19.78 -4.29
CA GLY A 82 -1.54 -21.06 -4.81
C GLY A 82 -0.71 -21.50 -6.02
N PRO A 83 -0.98 -22.71 -6.56
CA PRO A 83 -0.29 -23.23 -7.74
C PRO A 83 -0.48 -22.38 -9.02
N ASP A 84 -1.54 -21.58 -9.06
CA ASP A 84 -1.86 -20.65 -10.15
C ASP A 84 -1.23 -19.25 -9.97
N GLY A 85 -0.42 -19.05 -8.92
CA GLY A 85 0.22 -17.79 -8.59
C GLY A 85 -0.74 -16.73 -8.06
N LEU A 86 -1.97 -17.12 -7.71
CA LEU A 86 -2.96 -16.24 -7.08
C LEU A 86 -2.98 -16.46 -5.56
N PRO A 87 -3.42 -15.44 -4.78
CA PRO A 87 -3.57 -15.58 -3.34
C PRO A 87 -4.45 -16.77 -2.94
N ALA A 88 -3.91 -17.71 -2.18
CA ALA A 88 -4.63 -18.87 -1.66
C ALA A 88 -4.86 -18.79 -0.14
N GLY A 89 -4.11 -17.97 0.56
CA GLY A 89 -4.23 -17.75 1.99
C GLY A 89 -3.51 -16.48 2.44
N LEU A 90 -3.73 -16.11 3.70
CA LEU A 90 -3.01 -15.02 4.35
C LEU A 90 -1.76 -15.56 5.04
N LEU A 91 -0.65 -14.84 4.97
CA LEU A 91 0.56 -15.16 5.71
C LEU A 91 0.36 -14.93 7.23
N TYR A 92 -0.47 -13.94 7.58
CA TYR A 92 -0.78 -13.59 8.96
C TYR A 92 -2.29 -13.77 9.26
N PRO A 93 -2.81 -15.02 9.33
CA PRO A 93 -4.22 -15.26 9.64
C PRO A 93 -4.52 -14.79 11.08
N GLY A 94 -5.55 -13.96 11.26
CA GLY A 94 -5.90 -13.36 12.55
C GLY A 94 -5.14 -12.06 12.89
N SER A 95 -4.26 -11.57 11.99
CA SER A 95 -3.52 -10.33 12.10
C SER A 95 -3.37 -9.68 10.71
N SER A 96 -2.37 -8.84 10.52
CA SER A 96 -2.03 -8.20 9.24
C SER A 96 -0.54 -7.91 9.14
N LEU A 97 -0.02 -7.78 7.93
CA LEU A 97 1.33 -7.26 7.72
C LEU A 97 1.46 -5.84 8.31
N GLY A 98 0.44 -4.99 8.10
CA GLY A 98 0.42 -3.64 8.67
C GLY A 98 0.62 -3.64 10.19
N ARG A 99 -0.06 -4.53 10.92
CA ARG A 99 0.12 -4.68 12.37
C ARG A 99 1.52 -5.15 12.72
N HIS A 100 2.04 -6.18 12.05
CA HIS A 100 3.40 -6.68 12.29
C HIS A 100 4.46 -5.62 11.99
N LEU A 101 4.28 -4.80 10.96
CA LEU A 101 5.18 -3.69 10.65
C LEU A 101 5.15 -2.64 11.76
N GLN A 102 3.96 -2.21 12.22
CA GLN A 102 3.85 -1.20 13.28
C GLN A 102 4.48 -1.69 14.59
N ASP A 103 4.25 -2.95 14.97
CA ASP A 103 4.83 -3.53 16.19
C ASP A 103 6.37 -3.63 16.11
N ALA A 104 6.88 -3.94 14.93
CA ALA A 104 8.31 -4.12 14.71
C ALA A 104 9.06 -2.80 14.47
N LEU A 105 8.37 -1.74 14.03
CA LEU A 105 8.90 -0.41 13.71
C LEU A 105 8.19 0.66 14.53
N PRO A 106 8.35 0.70 15.86
CA PRO A 106 7.57 1.59 16.74
C PRO A 106 7.83 3.09 16.50
N GLY A 107 8.98 3.45 15.93
CA GLY A 107 9.30 4.84 15.56
C GLY A 107 8.79 5.25 14.18
N THR A 108 8.16 4.34 13.44
CA THR A 108 7.64 4.59 12.08
C THR A 108 6.11 4.68 12.12
N HIS A 109 5.54 5.66 11.40
CA HIS A 109 4.08 5.82 11.30
C HIS A 109 3.55 4.97 10.13
N VAL A 110 3.11 3.74 10.42
CA VAL A 110 2.60 2.84 9.38
C VAL A 110 1.16 3.20 9.01
N VAL A 111 0.90 3.39 7.72
CA VAL A 111 -0.44 3.60 7.16
C VAL A 111 -0.70 2.57 6.07
N LYS A 112 -1.65 1.68 6.31
CA LYS A 112 -2.12 0.69 5.33
C LYS A 112 -3.17 1.31 4.43
N THR A 113 -3.00 1.17 3.11
CA THR A 113 -3.97 1.70 2.12
C THR A 113 -3.79 1.04 0.75
N LEU A 114 -4.71 1.30 -0.18
CA LEU A 114 -4.68 0.90 -1.61
C LEU A 114 -4.65 -0.62 -1.87
N ASN A 115 -4.63 -1.45 -0.87
CA ASN A 115 -4.42 -2.90 -0.97
C ASN A 115 -5.69 -3.72 -1.31
N THR A 116 -6.85 -3.06 -1.53
CA THR A 116 -8.15 -3.71 -1.81
C THR A 116 -8.61 -3.56 -3.26
N MET A 117 -7.68 -3.32 -4.17
CA MET A 117 -7.95 -3.04 -5.57
C MET A 117 -6.84 -3.55 -6.49
N LEU A 118 -7.14 -3.65 -7.79
CA LEU A 118 -6.11 -3.90 -8.78
C LEU A 118 -5.19 -2.67 -8.91
N PHE A 119 -3.90 -2.90 -9.16
CA PHE A 119 -2.88 -1.83 -9.20
C PHE A 119 -3.22 -0.68 -10.16
N THR A 120 -3.93 -0.94 -11.25
CA THR A 120 -4.35 0.09 -12.22
C THR A 120 -5.37 1.06 -11.63
N VAL A 121 -6.15 0.63 -10.64
CA VAL A 121 -7.15 1.47 -9.97
C VAL A 121 -6.52 2.37 -8.92
N MET A 122 -5.36 1.99 -8.36
CA MET A 122 -4.66 2.78 -7.34
C MET A 122 -4.39 4.23 -7.78
N THR A 123 -4.16 4.42 -9.08
CA THR A 123 -3.80 5.73 -9.67
C THR A 123 -4.80 6.24 -10.71
N ALA A 124 -5.88 5.49 -10.94
CA ALA A 124 -6.96 5.87 -11.86
C ALA A 124 -8.31 5.40 -11.31
N PRO A 125 -8.73 5.85 -10.12
CA PRO A 125 -9.97 5.38 -9.48
C PRO A 125 -11.22 5.73 -10.31
N THR A 126 -11.19 6.81 -11.08
CA THR A 126 -12.27 7.25 -11.96
C THR A 126 -12.45 6.39 -13.22
N ALA A 127 -11.55 5.44 -13.49
CA ALA A 127 -11.70 4.51 -14.62
C ALA A 127 -12.75 3.41 -14.36
N LEU A 128 -13.20 3.24 -13.12
CA LEU A 128 -14.28 2.32 -12.78
C LEU A 128 -15.66 2.97 -13.02
N ALA A 129 -16.63 2.15 -13.43
CA ALA A 129 -18.00 2.61 -13.67
C ALA A 129 -18.72 3.08 -12.39
N GLN A 130 -18.29 2.60 -11.24
CA GLN A 130 -18.79 3.02 -9.93
C GLN A 130 -17.62 3.50 -9.08
N SER A 131 -17.88 4.50 -8.24
CA SER A 131 -16.87 5.05 -7.33
C SER A 131 -16.34 3.97 -6.39
N PRO A 132 -15.02 3.68 -6.40
CA PRO A 132 -14.42 2.74 -5.48
C PRO A 132 -14.26 3.34 -4.09
N THR A 133 -14.01 2.50 -3.09
CA THR A 133 -13.60 2.95 -1.75
C THR A 133 -12.13 2.62 -1.54
N VAL A 134 -11.36 3.59 -1.05
CA VAL A 134 -10.01 3.35 -0.51
C VAL A 134 -10.04 3.47 1.01
N PHE A 135 -9.36 2.55 1.68
CA PHE A 135 -9.33 2.47 3.13
C PHE A 135 -8.00 2.96 3.69
N LEU A 136 -8.05 3.56 4.88
CA LEU A 136 -6.88 3.93 5.67
C LEU A 136 -6.95 3.19 7.02
N SER A 137 -5.83 2.58 7.43
CA SER A 137 -5.62 2.01 8.76
C SER A 137 -4.26 2.46 9.27
N GLY A 138 -4.18 2.99 10.47
CA GLY A 138 -2.93 3.47 11.07
C GLY A 138 -3.17 4.15 12.40
N GLU A 139 -2.19 4.13 13.30
CA GLU A 139 -2.31 4.69 14.65
C GLU A 139 -2.23 6.23 14.64
N ASP A 140 -1.35 6.79 13.81
CA ASP A 140 -1.08 8.22 13.80
C ASP A 140 -2.05 8.98 12.88
N ALA A 141 -2.86 9.85 13.47
CA ALA A 141 -3.86 10.65 12.74
C ALA A 141 -3.21 11.66 11.78
N GLY A 142 -2.04 12.20 12.14
CA GLY A 142 -1.29 13.13 11.29
C GLY A 142 -0.75 12.43 10.05
N ALA A 143 -0.15 11.24 10.21
CA ALA A 143 0.31 10.42 9.10
C ALA A 143 -0.84 10.02 8.16
N LYS A 144 -2.00 9.61 8.71
CA LYS A 144 -3.20 9.33 7.90
C LYS A 144 -3.67 10.56 7.11
N GLN A 145 -3.61 11.75 7.71
CA GLN A 145 -3.98 12.99 7.01
C GLN A 145 -3.02 13.31 5.85
N VAL A 146 -1.71 13.09 6.04
CA VAL A 146 -0.72 13.24 4.96
C VAL A 146 -0.98 12.24 3.84
N VAL A 147 -1.24 10.97 4.18
CA VAL A 147 -1.55 9.92 3.19
C VAL A 147 -2.86 10.21 2.47
N ARG A 148 -3.87 10.78 3.14
CA ARG A 148 -5.11 11.25 2.49
C ARG A 148 -4.80 12.26 1.39
N GLY A 149 -3.94 13.24 1.64
CA GLY A 149 -3.50 14.20 0.63
C GLY A 149 -2.81 13.52 -0.57
N LEU A 150 -1.96 12.50 -0.33
CA LEU A 150 -1.36 11.73 -1.43
C LEU A 150 -2.42 10.96 -2.24
N LEU A 151 -3.45 10.43 -1.61
CA LEU A 151 -4.55 9.78 -2.31
C LEU A 151 -5.33 10.78 -3.19
N GLU A 152 -5.57 12.00 -2.70
CA GLU A 152 -6.20 13.07 -3.48
C GLU A 152 -5.33 13.45 -4.69
N ASP A 153 -4.00 13.53 -4.53
CA ASP A 153 -3.04 13.76 -5.62
C ASP A 153 -3.05 12.61 -6.65
N LEU A 154 -3.39 11.38 -6.24
CA LEU A 154 -3.60 10.22 -7.11
C LEU A 154 -5.00 10.16 -7.76
N GLY A 155 -5.85 11.17 -7.53
CA GLY A 155 -7.18 11.29 -8.12
C GLY A 155 -8.32 10.69 -7.30
N TRP A 156 -8.08 10.34 -6.03
CA TRP A 156 -9.14 9.85 -5.13
C TRP A 156 -9.96 11.02 -4.59
N HIS A 157 -11.28 10.98 -4.79
CA HIS A 157 -12.17 11.96 -4.17
C HIS A 157 -12.25 11.72 -2.66
N GLN A 158 -12.30 12.80 -1.87
CA GLN A 158 -12.30 12.73 -0.40
C GLN A 158 -13.42 11.83 0.17
N ASP A 159 -14.59 11.81 -0.48
CA ASP A 159 -15.73 10.98 -0.05
C ASP A 159 -15.53 9.48 -0.33
N TRP A 160 -14.52 9.11 -1.13
CA TRP A 160 -14.16 7.73 -1.41
C TRP A 160 -13.10 7.19 -0.45
N ILE A 161 -12.56 8.05 0.41
CA ILE A 161 -11.52 7.71 1.38
C ILE A 161 -12.15 7.45 2.74
N THR A 162 -12.11 6.21 3.20
CA THR A 162 -12.65 5.79 4.49
C THR A 162 -11.54 5.47 5.47
N ASP A 163 -11.44 6.22 6.56
CA ASP A 163 -10.58 5.91 7.69
C ASP A 163 -11.24 4.84 8.57
N LEU A 164 -10.61 3.69 8.69
CA LEU A 164 -11.11 2.56 9.49
C LEU A 164 -10.63 2.60 10.95
N GLY A 165 -9.71 3.51 11.30
CA GLY A 165 -9.17 3.62 12.64
C GLY A 165 -7.71 3.17 12.75
N GLY A 166 -7.38 2.44 13.83
CA GLY A 166 -6.03 1.96 14.12
C GLY A 166 -5.53 0.91 13.15
N ILE A 167 -4.25 0.56 13.27
CA ILE A 167 -3.59 -0.37 12.35
C ILE A 167 -4.17 -1.80 12.42
N GLU A 168 -4.84 -2.17 13.50
CA GLU A 168 -5.52 -3.46 13.66
C GLU A 168 -6.60 -3.69 12.60
N THR A 169 -7.21 -2.60 12.09
CA THR A 169 -8.24 -2.67 11.05
C THR A 169 -7.66 -3.10 9.68
N ALA A 170 -6.34 -3.03 9.49
CA ALA A 170 -5.66 -3.54 8.30
C ALA A 170 -5.89 -5.04 8.08
N GLN A 171 -6.20 -5.81 9.14
CA GLN A 171 -6.56 -7.21 9.01
C GLN A 171 -7.74 -7.43 8.07
N ALA A 172 -8.77 -6.59 8.15
CA ALA A 172 -9.94 -6.71 7.29
C ALA A 172 -9.63 -6.40 5.83
N THR A 173 -8.83 -5.36 5.58
CA THR A 173 -8.45 -4.98 4.20
C THR A 173 -7.46 -5.95 3.57
N GLU A 174 -6.54 -6.53 4.34
CA GLU A 174 -5.64 -7.58 3.84
C GLU A 174 -6.40 -8.89 3.57
N ALA A 175 -7.37 -9.26 4.39
CA ALA A 175 -8.21 -10.44 4.14
C ALA A 175 -9.01 -10.33 2.84
N ALA A 176 -9.32 -9.12 2.41
CA ALA A 176 -10.04 -8.86 1.17
C ALA A 176 -9.30 -9.35 -0.09
N VAL A 177 -7.97 -9.54 -0.03
CA VAL A 177 -7.19 -10.09 -1.14
C VAL A 177 -7.66 -11.49 -1.56
N LEU A 178 -8.29 -12.23 -0.64
CA LEU A 178 -8.83 -13.57 -0.92
C LEU A 178 -10.04 -13.55 -1.90
N PHE A 179 -10.65 -12.39 -2.13
CA PHE A 179 -11.65 -12.24 -3.21
C PHE A 179 -11.00 -12.28 -4.60
N VAL A 180 -9.73 -11.85 -4.73
CA VAL A 180 -9.05 -11.66 -6.03
C VAL A 180 -9.13 -12.88 -6.94
N PRO A 181 -8.79 -14.11 -6.52
CA PRO A 181 -8.88 -15.29 -7.38
C PRO A 181 -10.31 -15.55 -7.87
N HIS A 182 -11.30 -15.33 -7.02
CA HIS A 182 -12.71 -15.57 -7.34
C HIS A 182 -13.25 -14.53 -8.32
N VAL A 183 -12.89 -13.27 -8.16
CA VAL A 183 -13.26 -12.19 -9.09
C VAL A 183 -12.63 -12.45 -10.46
N ILE A 184 -11.33 -12.79 -10.51
CA ILE A 184 -10.64 -13.09 -11.78
C ILE A 184 -11.28 -14.29 -12.50
N ARG A 185 -11.63 -15.35 -11.78
CA ARG A 185 -12.28 -16.53 -12.38
C ARG A 185 -13.70 -16.24 -12.89
N SER A 186 -14.43 -15.35 -12.22
CA SER A 186 -15.80 -14.96 -12.58
C SER A 186 -15.87 -13.97 -13.73
N SER A 187 -15.00 -12.98 -13.74
CA SER A 187 -15.13 -11.77 -14.59
C SER A 187 -13.92 -11.55 -15.50
N GLY A 188 -12.92 -12.42 -15.45
CA GLY A 188 -11.66 -12.24 -16.14
C GLY A 188 -10.74 -11.23 -15.44
N PHE A 189 -9.55 -11.02 -16.02
CA PHE A 189 -8.58 -10.03 -15.51
C PHE A 189 -8.96 -8.63 -16.00
N ALA A 190 -9.79 -7.93 -15.21
CA ALA A 190 -10.22 -6.57 -15.47
C ALA A 190 -9.98 -5.70 -14.23
N PRO A 191 -9.88 -4.36 -14.36
CA PRO A 191 -9.79 -3.46 -13.22
C PRO A 191 -10.98 -3.64 -12.27
N PHE A 192 -10.68 -3.81 -10.98
CA PHE A 192 -11.70 -3.88 -9.93
C PHE A 192 -11.17 -3.31 -8.61
N ALA A 193 -12.08 -2.90 -7.75
CA ALA A 193 -11.83 -2.50 -6.37
C ALA A 193 -13.00 -2.94 -5.49
N LEU A 194 -12.75 -3.09 -4.20
CA LEU A 194 -13.84 -3.17 -3.22
C LEU A 194 -14.47 -1.79 -3.06
N SER A 195 -15.78 -1.76 -2.80
CA SER A 195 -16.52 -0.53 -2.54
C SER A 195 -17.52 -0.74 -1.42
N ILE A 196 -17.73 0.30 -0.62
CA ILE A 196 -18.81 0.37 0.36
C ILE A 196 -19.86 1.33 -0.18
N SER A 197 -21.04 0.81 -0.47
CA SER A 197 -22.20 1.63 -0.82
C SER A 197 -22.95 2.06 0.45
N ARG A 198 -23.27 3.35 0.55
CA ARG A 198 -24.09 3.94 1.63
C ARG A 198 -25.21 4.77 1.06
#